data_eb4b1d4a802533440c3eca5ae2d4fc9e
#
_entry.id   eb4b1d4a802533440c3eca5ae2d4fc9e
#
_cell.length_a   1.000
_cell.length_b   1.000
_cell.length_c   1.000
_cell.angle_alpha   90.00
_cell.angle_beta   90.00
_cell.angle_gamma   90.00
#
_symmetry.space_group_name_H-M   'P 1'
#
loop_
_entity.id
_entity.type
_entity.pdbx_description
1 polymer ?
#
loop_
_entity_poly.entity_id
_entity_poly.type
_entity_poly.pdbx_seq_one_letter_code
_entity_poly.pdbx_strand_id
1 'polypeptide(L)'
;MTASLPDKGQLNIPVADNRAEDLTARNTIEEGRTLARQDRWAKLSKMMHAADKDRAIASDATPIADLLAFGARSDVVLAVEHALSDGSALCEYDLLGGISELEDEMREHPSDPMITLVVALAHIDLAWAWRGTATDATLPPLHRSRCAAHFDRAADLLPTCRAALPDSPIVAAASCALLAGQRKTNQRVAEEYERLISLDPHNQRPMRAMGTHLLPRWFGSYEKLEVQALRNAARTGDIWGAGGYTWVQFDAIALDEEACARLDVEYFLEGLDDILHRRPDQQTVNMLSAYCAITIQNGQGLNEKADLVRSQIHEAANRLIRDHMTELHPLIWAHAANGFNNSVRINSAERFAARGKRDALRAIRDLFREELRSGTDVTFTPSGLRLSQH
;
A
#
# COMPACT_ATOMS: atom_id res chain seq x y z
N MET A 1 -10.51 -4.73 38.14
CA MET A 1 -9.42 -5.51 37.49
C MET A 1 -9.63 -6.96 37.89
N THR A 2 -10.34 -7.73 37.09
CA THR A 2 -10.45 -9.19 37.28
C THR A 2 -9.21 -9.83 36.67
N ALA A 3 -8.37 -10.42 37.53
CA ALA A 3 -7.24 -11.23 37.09
C ALA A 3 -7.77 -12.35 36.18
N SER A 4 -7.38 -12.37 34.91
CA SER A 4 -7.73 -13.46 34.01
C SER A 4 -7.04 -14.72 34.52
N LEU A 5 -7.81 -15.82 34.69
CA LEU A 5 -7.26 -17.13 34.93
C LEU A 5 -6.28 -17.49 33.80
N PRO A 6 -5.13 -18.13 34.11
CA PRO A 6 -4.18 -18.52 33.07
C PRO A 6 -4.83 -19.53 32.10
N ASP A 7 -4.48 -19.41 30.81
CA ASP A 7 -4.89 -20.36 29.79
C ASP A 7 -4.32 -21.75 30.15
N LYS A 8 -5.18 -22.77 30.05
CA LYS A 8 -4.79 -24.17 30.27
C LYS A 8 -4.37 -24.85 28.96
N GLY A 9 -4.95 -24.41 27.83
CA GLY A 9 -4.61 -24.87 26.49
C GLY A 9 -3.48 -24.03 25.86
N GLN A 10 -2.89 -24.53 24.79
CA GLN A 10 -1.80 -23.91 24.06
C GLN A 10 -2.28 -23.43 22.68
N LEU A 11 -1.74 -22.28 22.25
CA LEU A 11 -1.91 -21.78 20.88
C LEU A 11 -0.63 -22.05 20.09
N ASN A 12 -0.74 -22.89 19.08
CA ASN A 12 0.33 -23.26 18.16
C ASN A 12 -0.01 -22.81 16.73
N ILE A 13 0.79 -21.90 16.15
CA ILE A 13 0.64 -21.44 14.79
C ILE A 13 2.02 -21.37 14.11
N PRO A 14 2.18 -21.99 12.94
CA PRO A 14 3.40 -21.81 12.14
C PRO A 14 3.58 -20.33 11.80
N VAL A 15 4.82 -19.89 11.76
CA VAL A 15 5.16 -18.49 11.40
C VAL A 15 5.91 -18.53 10.10
N ALA A 16 5.39 -17.84 9.08
CA ALA A 16 6.05 -17.73 7.80
C ALA A 16 7.39 -17.03 7.92
N ASP A 17 8.39 -17.54 7.22
CA ASP A 17 9.68 -16.85 7.08
C ASP A 17 9.58 -15.79 6.00
N ASN A 18 9.27 -14.57 6.41
CA ASN A 18 9.13 -13.43 5.50
C ASN A 18 10.46 -13.00 4.85
N ARG A 19 11.59 -13.64 5.17
CA ARG A 19 12.90 -13.26 4.62
C ARG A 19 12.96 -13.42 3.11
N ALA A 20 12.36 -14.47 2.57
CA ALA A 20 12.40 -14.71 1.11
C ALA A 20 11.55 -13.67 0.34
N GLU A 21 10.39 -13.29 0.87
CA GLU A 21 9.49 -12.30 0.26
C GLU A 21 10.10 -10.90 0.29
N ASP A 22 10.61 -10.48 1.45
CA ASP A 22 11.30 -9.21 1.63
C ASP A 22 12.60 -9.14 0.81
N LEU A 23 13.30 -10.27 0.64
CA LEU A 23 14.50 -10.36 -0.20
C LEU A 23 14.22 -10.08 -1.67
N THR A 24 13.11 -10.55 -2.23
CA THR A 24 12.78 -10.32 -3.65
C THR A 24 12.60 -8.82 -3.92
N ALA A 25 11.81 -8.12 -3.13
CA ALA A 25 11.61 -6.69 -3.27
C ALA A 25 12.93 -5.90 -3.06
N ARG A 26 13.69 -6.24 -2.01
CA ARG A 26 14.98 -5.60 -1.73
C ARG A 26 16.01 -5.83 -2.82
N ASN A 27 16.13 -7.05 -3.33
CA ASN A 27 17.06 -7.39 -4.40
C ASN A 27 16.69 -6.65 -5.69
N THR A 28 15.41 -6.52 -5.99
CA THR A 28 14.94 -5.77 -7.17
C THR A 28 15.27 -4.28 -7.05
N ILE A 29 15.05 -3.69 -5.88
CA ILE A 29 15.43 -2.28 -5.60
C ILE A 29 16.95 -2.12 -5.73
N GLU A 30 17.74 -3.03 -5.15
CA GLU A 30 19.20 -2.98 -5.22
C GLU A 30 19.73 -3.20 -6.64
N GLU A 31 19.06 -4.02 -7.43
CA GLU A 31 19.38 -4.18 -8.86
C GLU A 31 19.13 -2.88 -9.62
N GLY A 32 18.00 -2.22 -9.43
CA GLY A 32 17.71 -0.91 -10.02
C GLY A 32 18.75 0.12 -9.64
N ARG A 33 19.12 0.20 -8.35
CA ARG A 33 20.16 1.09 -7.84
C ARG A 33 21.53 0.81 -8.44
N THR A 34 21.91 -0.47 -8.48
CA THR A 34 23.21 -0.91 -9.03
C THR A 34 23.32 -0.55 -10.51
N LEU A 35 22.25 -0.77 -11.29
CA LEU A 35 22.24 -0.44 -12.71
C LEU A 35 22.39 1.07 -12.95
N ALA A 36 21.71 1.91 -12.17
CA ALA A 36 21.87 3.35 -12.25
C ALA A 36 23.29 3.81 -11.88
N ARG A 37 23.84 3.31 -10.75
CA ARG A 37 25.22 3.62 -10.33
C ARG A 37 26.32 3.19 -11.33
N GLN A 38 26.02 2.25 -12.21
CA GLN A 38 26.94 1.72 -13.23
C GLN A 38 26.66 2.30 -14.61
N ASP A 39 25.85 3.33 -14.74
CA ASP A 39 25.44 3.96 -16.00
C ASP A 39 24.85 2.97 -17.01
N ARG A 40 24.18 1.91 -16.49
CA ARG A 40 23.58 0.84 -17.31
C ARG A 40 22.11 1.12 -17.60
N TRP A 41 21.77 2.36 -17.92
CA TRP A 41 20.42 2.84 -18.12
C TRP A 41 19.64 2.09 -19.19
N ALA A 42 20.27 1.77 -20.31
CA ALA A 42 19.62 0.99 -21.37
C ALA A 42 19.20 -0.43 -20.88
N LYS A 43 19.99 -1.06 -19.98
CA LYS A 43 19.61 -2.35 -19.39
C LYS A 43 18.44 -2.16 -18.39
N LEU A 44 18.51 -1.15 -17.54
CA LEU A 44 17.44 -0.82 -16.59
C LEU A 44 16.11 -0.57 -17.32
N SER A 45 16.11 0.28 -18.34
CA SER A 45 14.95 0.58 -19.18
C SER A 45 14.33 -0.69 -19.76
N LYS A 46 15.14 -1.56 -20.35
CA LYS A 46 14.68 -2.84 -20.90
C LYS A 46 14.04 -3.74 -19.84
N MET A 47 14.63 -3.82 -18.65
CA MET A 47 14.09 -4.61 -17.53
C MET A 47 12.78 -4.05 -17.02
N MET A 48 12.70 -2.73 -16.82
CA MET A 48 11.48 -2.03 -16.42
C MET A 48 10.36 -2.28 -17.44
N HIS A 49 10.64 -2.10 -18.73
CA HIS A 49 9.68 -2.31 -19.80
C HIS A 49 9.16 -3.75 -19.84
N ALA A 50 10.04 -4.75 -19.69
CA ALA A 50 9.65 -6.15 -19.65
C ALA A 50 8.75 -6.44 -18.44
N ALA A 51 9.15 -6.01 -17.24
CA ALA A 51 8.38 -6.20 -16.02
C ALA A 51 7.01 -5.52 -16.07
N ASP A 52 6.94 -4.30 -16.61
CA ASP A 52 5.69 -3.55 -16.77
C ASP A 52 4.75 -4.22 -17.78
N LYS A 53 5.30 -4.67 -18.94
CA LYS A 53 4.54 -5.41 -19.95
C LYS A 53 3.97 -6.73 -19.42
N ASP A 54 4.74 -7.45 -18.64
CA ASP A 54 4.36 -8.76 -18.08
C ASP A 54 3.50 -8.63 -16.81
N ARG A 55 3.25 -7.41 -16.33
CA ARG A 55 2.55 -7.15 -15.05
C ARG A 55 3.19 -7.89 -13.88
N ALA A 56 4.52 -8.01 -13.90
CA ALA A 56 5.27 -8.74 -12.88
C ALA A 56 5.17 -8.03 -11.53
N ILE A 57 4.82 -8.78 -10.49
CA ILE A 57 4.64 -8.28 -9.12
C ILE A 57 5.51 -9.06 -8.14
N ALA A 58 5.92 -8.41 -7.07
CA ALA A 58 6.48 -9.05 -5.87
C ALA A 58 5.35 -9.69 -5.05
N SER A 59 5.71 -10.46 -4.04
CA SER A 59 4.76 -11.17 -3.15
C SER A 59 3.75 -10.22 -2.47
N ASP A 60 4.16 -9.00 -2.14
CA ASP A 60 3.30 -7.95 -1.56
C ASP A 60 2.45 -7.19 -2.59
N ALA A 61 2.33 -7.71 -3.81
CA ALA A 61 1.66 -7.10 -4.96
C ALA A 61 2.28 -5.78 -5.44
N THR A 62 3.52 -5.46 -5.05
CA THR A 62 4.24 -4.31 -5.59
C THR A 62 4.76 -4.65 -6.99
N PRO A 63 4.50 -3.82 -8.04
CA PRO A 63 5.01 -4.06 -9.37
C PRO A 63 6.55 -4.04 -9.40
N ILE A 64 7.14 -5.01 -10.08
CA ILE A 64 8.61 -5.13 -10.24
C ILE A 64 9.19 -3.91 -10.96
N ALA A 65 8.46 -3.36 -11.94
CA ALA A 65 8.86 -2.14 -12.63
C ALA A 65 8.98 -0.93 -11.68
N ASP A 66 8.05 -0.80 -10.71
CA ASP A 66 8.09 0.26 -9.68
C ASP A 66 9.32 0.09 -8.76
N LEU A 67 9.62 -1.15 -8.36
CA LEU A 67 10.78 -1.44 -7.50
C LEU A 67 12.11 -1.12 -8.20
N LEU A 68 12.24 -1.48 -9.48
CA LEU A 68 13.41 -1.12 -10.30
C LEU A 68 13.56 0.40 -10.44
N ALA A 69 12.46 1.08 -10.79
CA ALA A 69 12.44 2.53 -10.93
C ALA A 69 12.74 3.24 -9.60
N PHE A 70 12.23 2.72 -8.47
CA PHE A 70 12.55 3.25 -7.14
C PHE A 70 14.02 3.06 -6.81
N GLY A 71 14.58 1.88 -7.07
CA GLY A 71 16.02 1.62 -6.89
C GLY A 71 16.88 2.63 -7.64
N ALA A 72 16.56 2.86 -8.91
CA ALA A 72 17.34 3.75 -9.78
C ALA A 72 17.43 5.20 -9.29
N ARG A 73 16.36 5.71 -8.67
CA ARG A 73 16.29 7.11 -8.17
C ARG A 73 16.55 7.24 -6.67
N SER A 74 16.67 6.13 -5.95
CA SER A 74 16.69 6.11 -4.49
C SER A 74 17.84 6.88 -3.88
N ASP A 75 19.03 6.88 -4.48
CA ASP A 75 20.18 7.61 -3.96
C ASP A 75 19.92 9.12 -3.95
N VAL A 76 19.33 9.65 -5.02
CA VAL A 76 18.96 11.06 -5.15
C VAL A 76 17.87 11.44 -4.15
N VAL A 77 16.82 10.64 -4.08
CA VAL A 77 15.65 10.92 -3.22
C VAL A 77 16.04 10.85 -1.75
N LEU A 78 16.71 9.77 -1.33
CA LEU A 78 17.11 9.56 0.06
C LEU A 78 18.14 10.60 0.55
N ALA A 79 19.03 11.04 -0.32
CA ALA A 79 19.97 12.11 0.03
C ALA A 79 19.24 13.41 0.38
N VAL A 80 18.24 13.81 -0.42
CA VAL A 80 17.43 15.01 -0.16
C VAL A 80 16.54 14.83 1.07
N GLU A 81 15.89 13.69 1.24
CA GLU A 81 15.08 13.40 2.44
C GLU A 81 15.92 13.49 3.72
N HIS A 82 17.12 12.92 3.70
CA HIS A 82 18.04 12.95 4.84
C HIS A 82 18.46 14.38 5.17
N ALA A 83 18.88 15.12 4.17
CA ALA A 83 19.28 16.50 4.30
C ALA A 83 18.17 17.41 4.87
N LEU A 84 16.94 17.26 4.39
CA LEU A 84 15.78 18.01 4.88
C LEU A 84 15.39 17.60 6.30
N SER A 85 15.61 16.33 6.69
CA SER A 85 15.28 15.83 8.03
C SER A 85 16.26 16.30 9.10
N ASP A 86 17.55 16.43 8.76
CA ASP A 86 18.60 16.85 9.71
C ASP A 86 18.63 18.37 9.94
N GLY A 87 17.79 19.13 9.23
CA GLY A 87 17.79 20.60 9.31
C GLY A 87 19.15 21.21 8.92
N SER A 88 19.98 20.45 8.22
CA SER A 88 21.28 20.91 7.74
C SER A 88 21.05 22.10 6.82
N ALA A 89 21.75 23.22 7.06
CA ALA A 89 21.82 24.32 6.12
C ALA A 89 22.66 23.88 4.90
N LEU A 90 22.15 22.87 4.17
CA LEU A 90 22.78 22.44 2.93
C LEU A 90 22.66 23.56 1.91
N CYS A 91 23.76 23.80 1.23
CA CYS A 91 23.76 24.66 0.05
C CYS A 91 22.70 24.10 -0.93
N GLU A 92 21.90 24.97 -1.49
CA GLU A 92 20.88 24.59 -2.49
C GLU A 92 21.50 23.79 -3.64
N TYR A 93 22.77 24.04 -3.95
CA TYR A 93 23.54 23.32 -4.96
C TYR A 93 23.69 21.82 -4.62
N ASP A 94 23.93 21.48 -3.35
CA ASP A 94 24.11 20.08 -2.93
C ASP A 94 22.80 19.28 -3.00
N LEU A 95 21.66 19.95 -2.77
CA LEU A 95 20.33 19.34 -2.85
C LEU A 95 19.87 19.11 -4.30
N LEU A 96 20.36 19.89 -5.25
CA LEU A 96 19.97 19.82 -6.65
C LEU A 96 20.93 18.98 -7.50
N GLY A 97 22.14 18.67 -7.03
CA GLY A 97 23.15 17.97 -7.80
C GLY A 97 22.66 16.65 -8.36
N GLY A 98 22.15 15.78 -7.50
CA GLY A 98 21.71 14.45 -7.92
C GLY A 98 20.50 14.45 -8.88
N ILE A 99 19.55 15.36 -8.72
CA ILE A 99 18.44 15.45 -9.68
C ILE A 99 18.90 16.02 -11.02
N SER A 100 19.90 16.91 -11.03
CA SER A 100 20.49 17.43 -12.26
C SER A 100 21.21 16.32 -13.03
N GLU A 101 21.90 15.42 -12.35
CA GLU A 101 22.54 14.25 -12.97
C GLU A 101 21.49 13.33 -13.62
N LEU A 102 20.36 13.04 -12.96
CA LEU A 102 19.27 12.27 -13.56
C LEU A 102 18.65 12.96 -14.78
N GLU A 103 18.55 14.30 -14.75
CA GLU A 103 18.09 15.07 -15.90
C GLU A 103 19.11 15.05 -17.07
N ASP A 104 20.40 14.98 -16.77
CA ASP A 104 21.45 14.83 -17.78
C ASP A 104 21.37 13.44 -18.44
N GLU A 105 21.22 12.39 -17.66
CA GLU A 105 20.99 11.04 -18.17
C GLU A 105 19.79 10.95 -19.11
N MET A 106 18.67 11.57 -18.72
CA MET A 106 17.50 11.64 -19.58
C MET A 106 17.81 12.36 -20.91
N ARG A 107 18.63 13.40 -20.89
CA ARG A 107 19.04 14.13 -22.11
C ARG A 107 19.96 13.31 -23.01
N GLU A 108 20.77 12.43 -22.43
CA GLU A 108 21.59 11.46 -23.18
C GLU A 108 20.76 10.34 -23.82
N HIS A 109 19.55 10.08 -23.26
CA HIS A 109 18.62 9.06 -23.75
C HIS A 109 17.25 9.64 -24.19
N PRO A 110 17.19 10.60 -25.13
CA PRO A 110 16.01 11.41 -25.42
C PRO A 110 14.83 10.61 -25.99
N SER A 111 15.05 9.42 -26.48
CA SER A 111 14.01 8.53 -27.05
C SER A 111 13.57 7.42 -26.09
N ASP A 112 14.10 7.35 -24.87
CA ASP A 112 13.76 6.31 -23.91
C ASP A 112 12.73 6.81 -22.89
N PRO A 113 11.44 6.37 -23.02
CA PRO A 113 10.39 6.83 -22.15
C PRO A 113 10.50 6.26 -20.72
N MET A 114 11.20 5.13 -20.50
CA MET A 114 11.38 4.57 -19.16
C MET A 114 12.40 5.37 -18.34
N ILE A 115 13.47 5.86 -18.96
CA ILE A 115 14.43 6.75 -18.31
C ILE A 115 13.75 8.09 -17.97
N THR A 116 13.00 8.67 -18.92
CA THR A 116 12.19 9.86 -18.68
C THR A 116 11.21 9.64 -17.50
N LEU A 117 10.60 8.46 -17.40
CA LEU A 117 9.70 8.10 -16.31
C LEU A 117 10.42 8.02 -14.96
N VAL A 118 11.64 7.46 -14.89
CA VAL A 118 12.44 7.45 -13.65
C VAL A 118 12.69 8.88 -13.15
N VAL A 119 13.03 9.80 -14.05
CA VAL A 119 13.24 11.22 -13.70
C VAL A 119 11.94 11.87 -13.23
N ALA A 120 10.83 11.63 -13.92
CA ALA A 120 9.52 12.14 -13.49
C ALA A 120 9.12 11.65 -12.10
N LEU A 121 9.34 10.36 -11.82
CA LEU A 121 9.09 9.76 -10.50
C LEU A 121 10.03 10.32 -9.43
N ALA A 122 11.31 10.58 -9.76
CA ALA A 122 12.25 11.25 -8.86
C ALA A 122 11.75 12.65 -8.47
N HIS A 123 11.25 13.42 -9.43
CA HIS A 123 10.64 14.72 -9.14
C HIS A 123 9.40 14.61 -8.24
N ILE A 124 8.53 13.62 -8.44
CA ILE A 124 7.38 13.39 -7.54
C ILE A 124 7.83 13.08 -6.12
N ASP A 125 8.82 12.19 -5.95
CA ASP A 125 9.35 11.83 -4.63
C ASP A 125 10.01 13.03 -3.94
N LEU A 126 10.80 13.83 -4.69
CA LEU A 126 11.39 15.05 -4.19
C LEU A 126 10.36 16.10 -3.78
N ALA A 127 9.27 16.24 -4.54
CA ALA A 127 8.15 17.10 -4.16
C ALA A 127 7.59 16.71 -2.78
N TRP A 128 7.40 15.41 -2.54
CA TRP A 128 6.96 14.90 -1.25
C TRP A 128 8.01 15.08 -0.14
N ALA A 129 9.30 14.91 -0.45
CA ALA A 129 10.36 15.17 0.51
C ALA A 129 10.35 16.64 0.98
N TRP A 130 10.17 17.60 0.06
CA TRP A 130 10.05 19.03 0.38
C TRP A 130 8.76 19.34 1.16
N ARG A 131 7.66 18.66 0.88
CA ARG A 131 6.42 18.83 1.64
C ARG A 131 6.55 18.28 3.07
N GLY A 132 7.18 17.15 3.24
CA GLY A 132 7.30 16.47 4.53
C GLY A 132 5.92 16.18 5.15
N THR A 133 5.83 16.26 6.47
CA THR A 133 4.60 16.06 7.25
C THR A 133 3.85 17.35 7.60
N ALA A 134 4.34 18.51 7.13
CA ALA A 134 3.75 19.81 7.42
C ALA A 134 2.35 19.97 6.78
N THR A 135 1.46 20.66 7.48
CA THR A 135 0.16 21.09 6.92
C THR A 135 0.37 22.26 5.95
N ASP A 136 -0.60 22.54 5.11
CA ASP A 136 -0.50 23.69 4.19
C ASP A 136 -0.31 25.03 4.92
N ALA A 137 -0.87 25.16 6.13
CA ALA A 137 -0.73 26.34 6.95
C ALA A 137 0.67 26.51 7.56
N THR A 138 1.36 25.40 7.82
CA THR A 138 2.68 25.38 8.49
C THR A 138 3.85 25.16 7.54
N LEU A 139 3.59 24.87 6.27
CA LEU A 139 4.64 24.60 5.26
C LEU A 139 5.42 25.89 4.94
N PRO A 140 6.77 25.90 5.13
CA PRO A 140 7.59 27.06 4.83
C PRO A 140 7.47 27.49 3.37
N PRO A 141 7.55 28.80 3.03
CA PRO A 141 7.41 29.29 1.66
C PRO A 141 8.41 28.64 0.67
N LEU A 142 9.65 28.44 1.07
CA LEU A 142 10.68 27.78 0.26
C LEU A 142 10.26 26.33 -0.03
N HIS A 143 9.86 25.57 0.98
CA HIS A 143 9.44 24.19 0.81
C HIS A 143 8.23 24.07 -0.13
N ARG A 144 7.26 24.98 0.03
CA ARG A 144 6.09 25.05 -0.85
C ARG A 144 6.49 25.33 -2.30
N SER A 145 7.39 26.27 -2.53
CA SER A 145 7.88 26.62 -3.86
C SER A 145 8.62 25.46 -4.51
N ARG A 146 9.49 24.77 -3.77
CA ARG A 146 10.25 23.61 -4.27
C ARG A 146 9.35 22.42 -4.54
N CYS A 147 8.43 22.12 -3.62
CA CYS A 147 7.41 21.09 -3.83
C CYS A 147 6.63 21.33 -5.12
N ALA A 148 6.14 22.56 -5.35
CA ALA A 148 5.43 22.91 -6.56
C ALA A 148 6.29 22.76 -7.82
N ALA A 149 7.53 23.26 -7.79
CA ALA A 149 8.45 23.20 -8.94
C ALA A 149 8.74 21.74 -9.38
N HIS A 150 8.92 20.82 -8.42
CA HIS A 150 9.13 19.41 -8.72
C HIS A 150 7.87 18.75 -9.29
N PHE A 151 6.68 19.04 -8.75
CA PHE A 151 5.42 18.56 -9.35
C PHE A 151 5.19 19.12 -10.75
N ASP A 152 5.48 20.40 -10.98
CA ASP A 152 5.37 21.02 -12.31
C ASP A 152 6.33 20.34 -13.30
N ARG A 153 7.57 20.05 -12.89
CA ARG A 153 8.53 19.34 -13.75
C ARG A 153 8.06 17.92 -14.10
N ALA A 154 7.54 17.16 -13.14
CA ALA A 154 6.98 15.85 -13.40
C ALA A 154 5.78 15.94 -14.37
N ALA A 155 4.96 16.98 -14.23
CA ALA A 155 3.82 17.23 -15.13
C ALA A 155 4.25 17.54 -16.57
N ASP A 156 5.41 18.13 -16.78
CA ASP A 156 6.00 18.38 -18.11
C ASP A 156 6.54 17.09 -18.75
N LEU A 157 7.06 16.16 -17.96
CA LEU A 157 7.70 14.93 -18.44
C LEU A 157 6.70 13.81 -18.76
N LEU A 158 5.70 13.61 -17.91
CA LEU A 158 4.79 12.47 -18.00
C LEU A 158 3.96 12.38 -19.29
N PRO A 159 3.53 13.49 -19.95
CA PRO A 159 2.83 13.42 -21.23
C PRO A 159 3.63 12.69 -22.32
N THR A 160 4.95 12.87 -22.36
CA THR A 160 5.83 12.19 -23.32
C THR A 160 5.87 10.68 -23.04
N CYS A 161 6.01 10.28 -21.76
CA CYS A 161 5.95 8.86 -21.38
C CYS A 161 4.59 8.24 -21.76
N ARG A 162 3.49 8.95 -21.48
CA ARG A 162 2.13 8.49 -21.77
C ARG A 162 1.88 8.32 -23.27
N ALA A 163 2.43 9.20 -24.09
CA ALA A 163 2.31 9.12 -25.54
C ALA A 163 3.11 7.94 -26.12
N ALA A 164 4.31 7.69 -25.58
CA ALA A 164 5.16 6.59 -26.02
C ALA A 164 4.71 5.21 -25.51
N LEU A 165 4.13 5.16 -24.30
CA LEU A 165 3.73 3.93 -23.59
C LEU A 165 2.27 4.03 -23.11
N PRO A 166 1.29 4.06 -24.02
CA PRO A 166 -0.13 4.26 -23.67
C PRO A 166 -0.71 3.12 -22.80
N ASP A 167 -0.19 1.90 -22.91
CA ASP A 167 -0.69 0.72 -22.20
C ASP A 167 0.17 0.31 -21.00
N SER A 168 0.99 1.23 -20.51
CA SER A 168 1.91 1.00 -19.40
C SER A 168 1.27 1.32 -18.04
N PRO A 169 1.11 0.34 -17.13
CA PRO A 169 0.65 0.57 -15.76
C PRO A 169 1.56 1.48 -14.96
N ILE A 170 2.89 1.36 -15.06
CA ILE A 170 3.79 2.22 -14.28
C ILE A 170 3.67 3.69 -14.70
N VAL A 171 3.46 3.98 -15.99
CA VAL A 171 3.18 5.35 -16.47
C VAL A 171 1.83 5.86 -15.97
N ALA A 172 0.80 5.00 -15.96
CA ALA A 172 -0.50 5.36 -15.40
C ALA A 172 -0.43 5.58 -13.88
N ALA A 173 0.35 4.76 -13.15
CA ALA A 173 0.60 4.93 -11.72
C ALA A 173 1.32 6.26 -11.41
N ALA A 174 2.34 6.62 -12.20
CA ALA A 174 3.00 7.92 -12.09
C ALA A 174 2.03 9.09 -12.33
N SER A 175 1.10 8.95 -13.28
CA SER A 175 0.04 9.94 -13.52
C SER A 175 -0.90 10.08 -12.33
N CYS A 176 -1.26 8.97 -11.66
CA CYS A 176 -2.03 9.00 -10.42
C CYS A 176 -1.24 9.67 -9.28
N ALA A 177 0.05 9.36 -9.13
CA ALA A 177 0.90 9.97 -8.09
C ALA A 177 1.06 11.49 -8.28
N LEU A 178 1.08 11.96 -9.52
CA LEU A 178 1.15 13.38 -9.85
C LEU A 178 -0.10 14.17 -9.40
N LEU A 179 -1.27 13.52 -9.29
CA LEU A 179 -2.53 14.19 -8.94
C LEU A 179 -2.44 14.99 -7.64
N ALA A 180 -1.67 14.53 -6.67
CA ALA A 180 -1.51 15.18 -5.38
C ALA A 180 -0.88 16.59 -5.46
N GLY A 181 -0.08 16.87 -6.50
CA GLY A 181 0.56 18.16 -6.74
C GLY A 181 -0.21 19.11 -7.65
N GLN A 182 -1.31 18.65 -8.27
CA GLN A 182 -2.02 19.43 -9.27
C GLN A 182 -3.18 20.24 -8.68
N ARG A 183 -3.32 21.49 -9.12
CA ARG A 183 -4.52 22.32 -8.85
C ARG A 183 -5.68 21.84 -9.76
N LYS A 184 -6.87 21.63 -9.29
CA LYS A 184 -8.06 21.16 -10.03
C LYS A 184 -8.07 19.64 -10.33
N THR A 185 -7.66 18.85 -9.37
CA THR A 185 -7.55 17.40 -9.51
C THR A 185 -8.89 16.68 -9.43
N ASN A 186 -9.90 17.27 -8.76
CA ASN A 186 -11.16 16.63 -8.37
C ASN A 186 -11.97 15.98 -9.52
N GLN A 187 -11.75 16.41 -10.76
CA GLN A 187 -12.45 15.86 -11.93
C GLN A 187 -11.70 14.68 -12.55
N ARG A 188 -10.39 14.59 -12.36
CA ARG A 188 -9.52 13.62 -13.04
C ARG A 188 -9.15 12.39 -12.20
N VAL A 189 -9.35 12.44 -10.86
CA VAL A 189 -8.91 11.35 -9.97
C VAL A 189 -9.53 10.02 -10.38
N ALA A 190 -10.84 9.97 -10.52
CA ALA A 190 -11.53 8.74 -10.90
C ALA A 190 -11.04 8.21 -12.26
N GLU A 191 -10.91 9.09 -13.27
CA GLU A 191 -10.50 8.72 -14.62
C GLU A 191 -9.08 8.13 -14.68
N GLU A 192 -8.12 8.75 -13.98
CA GLU A 192 -6.73 8.27 -13.98
C GLU A 192 -6.62 6.91 -13.24
N TYR A 193 -7.31 6.76 -12.09
CA TYR A 193 -7.35 5.48 -11.40
C TYR A 193 -8.11 4.39 -12.18
N GLU A 194 -9.24 4.72 -12.79
CA GLU A 194 -9.98 3.80 -13.66
C GLU A 194 -9.10 3.29 -14.80
N ARG A 195 -8.32 4.19 -15.41
CA ARG A 195 -7.34 3.81 -16.43
C ARG A 195 -6.29 2.85 -15.88
N LEU A 196 -5.65 3.18 -14.75
CA LEU A 196 -4.63 2.33 -14.13
C LEU A 196 -5.19 0.95 -13.78
N ILE A 197 -6.37 0.89 -13.17
CA ILE A 197 -7.06 -0.37 -12.83
C ILE A 197 -7.37 -1.17 -14.10
N SER A 198 -7.77 -0.52 -15.20
CA SER A 198 -8.05 -1.22 -16.46
C SER A 198 -6.80 -1.80 -17.11
N LEU A 199 -5.63 -1.20 -16.90
CA LEU A 199 -4.34 -1.69 -17.41
C LEU A 199 -3.76 -2.86 -16.58
N ASP A 200 -4.07 -2.89 -15.27
CA ASP A 200 -3.63 -3.94 -14.35
C ASP A 200 -4.75 -4.31 -13.35
N PRO A 201 -5.82 -4.97 -13.82
CA PRO A 201 -7.00 -5.21 -13.00
C PRO A 201 -6.79 -6.27 -11.91
N HIS A 202 -5.72 -7.05 -11.97
CA HIS A 202 -5.35 -8.02 -10.93
C HIS A 202 -4.64 -7.39 -9.74
N ASN A 203 -4.25 -6.13 -9.81
CA ASN A 203 -3.56 -5.41 -8.75
C ASN A 203 -4.56 -4.59 -7.92
N GLN A 204 -4.75 -4.97 -6.67
CA GLN A 204 -5.67 -4.28 -5.76
C GLN A 204 -5.14 -2.92 -5.25
N ARG A 205 -3.83 -2.65 -5.36
CA ARG A 205 -3.24 -1.42 -4.81
C ARG A 205 -3.82 -0.14 -5.41
N PRO A 206 -4.01 -0.02 -6.75
CA PRO A 206 -4.67 1.14 -7.33
C PRO A 206 -6.12 1.34 -6.86
N MET A 207 -6.86 0.25 -6.63
CA MET A 207 -8.24 0.33 -6.14
C MET A 207 -8.29 0.93 -4.73
N ARG A 208 -7.41 0.47 -3.84
CA ARG A 208 -7.27 0.98 -2.48
C ARG A 208 -6.85 2.46 -2.46
N ALA A 209 -5.86 2.82 -3.29
CA ALA A 209 -5.41 4.21 -3.43
C ALA A 209 -6.51 5.12 -4.00
N MET A 210 -7.31 4.65 -4.96
CA MET A 210 -8.47 5.39 -5.47
C MET A 210 -9.45 5.73 -4.34
N GLY A 211 -9.80 4.75 -3.51
CA GLY A 211 -10.71 4.98 -2.38
C GLY A 211 -10.20 6.06 -1.43
N THR A 212 -8.93 6.01 -1.07
CA THR A 212 -8.29 7.03 -0.23
C THR A 212 -8.36 8.43 -0.86
N HIS A 213 -8.05 8.56 -2.15
CA HIS A 213 -8.05 9.85 -2.84
C HIS A 213 -9.45 10.39 -3.12
N LEU A 214 -10.48 9.55 -3.09
CA LEU A 214 -11.87 9.97 -3.20
C LEU A 214 -12.50 10.44 -1.88
N LEU A 215 -11.79 10.36 -0.76
CA LEU A 215 -12.24 10.97 0.49
C LEU A 215 -12.32 12.49 0.39
N PRO A 216 -13.28 13.15 1.11
CA PRO A 216 -13.45 14.61 1.07
C PRO A 216 -12.22 15.41 1.46
N ARG A 217 -11.38 14.85 2.36
CA ARG A 217 -10.12 15.49 2.78
C ARG A 217 -9.07 15.57 1.65
N TRP A 218 -9.28 14.85 0.53
CA TRP A 218 -8.42 14.88 -0.64
C TRP A 218 -9.14 15.51 -1.83
N PHE A 219 -9.70 14.71 -2.73
CA PHE A 219 -10.20 15.19 -4.02
C PHE A 219 -11.64 14.80 -4.33
N GLY A 220 -12.34 14.13 -3.41
CA GLY A 220 -13.64 13.54 -3.67
C GLY A 220 -14.77 13.97 -2.74
N SER A 221 -15.75 13.08 -2.63
CA SER A 221 -16.84 13.11 -1.68
C SER A 221 -17.29 11.67 -1.38
N TYR A 222 -18.05 11.48 -0.31
CA TYR A 222 -18.56 10.14 0.05
C TYR A 222 -19.43 9.55 -1.06
N GLU A 223 -20.22 10.36 -1.75
CA GLU A 223 -21.05 9.93 -2.88
C GLU A 223 -20.19 9.49 -4.08
N LYS A 224 -19.10 10.20 -4.37
CA LYS A 224 -18.15 9.81 -5.42
C LYS A 224 -17.42 8.52 -5.05
N LEU A 225 -17.00 8.39 -3.80
CA LEU A 225 -16.36 7.16 -3.29
C LEU A 225 -17.27 5.96 -3.52
N GLU A 226 -18.53 6.04 -3.08
CA GLU A 226 -19.51 4.96 -3.23
C GLU A 226 -19.78 4.62 -4.70
N VAL A 227 -20.05 5.63 -5.54
CA VAL A 227 -20.29 5.42 -6.96
C VAL A 227 -19.08 4.76 -7.65
N GLN A 228 -17.86 5.17 -7.30
CA GLN A 228 -16.67 4.59 -7.90
C GLN A 228 -16.37 3.19 -7.38
N ALA A 229 -16.66 2.89 -6.12
CA ALA A 229 -16.55 1.55 -5.58
C ALA A 229 -17.50 0.57 -6.31
N LEU A 230 -18.76 0.95 -6.50
CA LEU A 230 -19.73 0.15 -7.25
C LEU A 230 -19.33 -0.02 -8.73
N ARG A 231 -18.87 1.04 -9.39
CA ARG A 231 -18.38 0.97 -10.77
C ARG A 231 -17.16 0.06 -10.90
N ASN A 232 -16.26 0.11 -9.92
CA ASN A 232 -15.09 -0.75 -9.90
C ASN A 232 -15.46 -2.22 -9.74
N ALA A 233 -16.40 -2.56 -8.84
CA ALA A 233 -16.93 -3.91 -8.70
C ALA A 233 -17.54 -4.41 -10.02
N ALA A 234 -18.37 -3.58 -10.68
CA ALA A 234 -18.97 -3.94 -11.97
C ALA A 234 -17.90 -4.16 -13.07
N ARG A 235 -16.84 -3.34 -13.10
CA ARG A 235 -15.76 -3.45 -14.10
C ARG A 235 -14.85 -4.64 -13.88
N THR A 236 -14.59 -4.98 -12.63
CA THR A 236 -13.65 -6.04 -12.23
C THR A 236 -14.34 -7.31 -11.72
N GLY A 237 -15.64 -7.44 -11.96
CA GLY A 237 -16.47 -8.52 -11.44
C GLY A 237 -16.00 -9.92 -11.83
N ASP A 238 -15.48 -10.10 -13.05
CA ASP A 238 -14.92 -11.38 -13.51
C ASP A 238 -13.66 -11.78 -12.73
N ILE A 239 -12.91 -10.77 -12.20
CA ILE A 239 -11.65 -10.97 -11.48
C ILE A 239 -11.88 -11.02 -9.98
N TRP A 240 -12.70 -10.09 -9.43
CA TRP A 240 -12.82 -9.87 -7.99
C TRP A 240 -14.23 -10.09 -7.44
N GLY A 241 -15.28 -10.21 -8.29
CA GLY A 241 -16.66 -10.21 -7.82
C GLY A 241 -17.00 -8.91 -7.08
N ALA A 242 -17.69 -9.02 -5.96
CA ALA A 242 -17.93 -7.92 -5.02
C ALA A 242 -16.62 -7.38 -4.39
N GLY A 243 -15.53 -8.16 -4.42
CA GLY A 243 -14.22 -7.75 -3.91
C GLY A 243 -13.66 -6.48 -4.55
N GLY A 244 -14.08 -6.15 -5.78
CA GLY A 244 -13.76 -4.87 -6.41
C GLY A 244 -14.29 -3.66 -5.64
N TYR A 245 -15.46 -3.76 -5.02
CA TYR A 245 -16.03 -2.78 -4.09
C TYR A 245 -15.21 -2.70 -2.81
N THR A 246 -14.96 -3.86 -2.21
CA THR A 246 -14.23 -3.99 -0.95
C THR A 246 -12.84 -3.38 -1.04
N TRP A 247 -12.08 -3.61 -2.13
CA TRP A 247 -10.77 -3.01 -2.31
C TRP A 247 -10.78 -1.49 -2.37
N VAL A 248 -11.79 -0.88 -2.98
CA VAL A 248 -11.91 0.59 -3.01
C VAL A 248 -12.24 1.14 -1.63
N GLN A 249 -13.12 0.49 -0.88
CA GLN A 249 -13.51 0.93 0.46
C GLN A 249 -12.47 0.63 1.54
N PHE A 250 -11.57 -0.33 1.32
CA PHE A 250 -10.69 -0.95 2.31
C PHE A 250 -9.90 0.06 3.16
N ASP A 251 -9.12 0.94 2.54
CA ASP A 251 -8.36 1.95 3.29
C ASP A 251 -9.21 3.17 3.63
N ALA A 252 -10.20 3.50 2.80
CA ALA A 252 -11.05 4.66 3.00
C ALA A 252 -11.81 4.60 4.32
N ILE A 253 -12.45 3.46 4.62
CA ILE A 253 -13.23 3.28 5.86
C ILE A 253 -12.36 3.14 7.12
N ALA A 254 -11.11 2.72 6.96
CA ALA A 254 -10.15 2.68 8.07
C ALA A 254 -9.60 4.08 8.41
N LEU A 255 -9.61 4.98 7.44
CA LEU A 255 -9.03 6.32 7.54
C LEU A 255 -10.06 7.42 7.83
N ASP A 256 -11.35 7.18 7.59
CA ASP A 256 -12.42 8.18 7.68
C ASP A 256 -13.69 7.56 8.26
N GLU A 257 -14.16 8.15 9.37
CA GLU A 257 -15.28 7.62 10.14
C GLU A 257 -16.62 7.76 9.44
N GLU A 258 -16.80 8.85 8.73
CA GLU A 258 -18.04 9.08 7.99
C GLU A 258 -18.12 8.14 6.76
N ALA A 259 -16.98 7.87 6.11
CA ALA A 259 -16.91 6.84 5.08
C ALA A 259 -17.28 5.46 5.66
N CYS A 260 -16.77 5.12 6.84
CA CYS A 260 -17.13 3.88 7.54
C CYS A 260 -18.62 3.83 7.91
N ALA A 261 -19.19 4.92 8.44
CA ALA A 261 -20.60 4.99 8.82
C ALA A 261 -21.58 4.88 7.65
N ARG A 262 -21.12 5.15 6.41
CA ARG A 262 -21.93 5.08 5.17
C ARG A 262 -21.75 3.80 4.38
N LEU A 263 -20.84 2.92 4.78
CA LEU A 263 -20.50 1.70 4.07
C LEU A 263 -21.72 0.78 3.92
N ASP A 264 -21.92 0.22 2.73
CA ASP A 264 -22.71 -1.00 2.55
C ASP A 264 -21.91 -2.19 3.09
N VAL A 265 -22.13 -2.49 4.37
CA VAL A 265 -21.35 -3.49 5.10
C VAL A 265 -21.64 -4.91 4.59
N GLU A 266 -22.86 -5.20 4.16
CA GLU A 266 -23.23 -6.52 3.64
C GLU A 266 -22.48 -6.78 2.33
N TYR A 267 -22.46 -5.82 1.42
CA TYR A 267 -21.74 -5.93 0.15
C TYR A 267 -20.22 -5.94 0.35
N PHE A 268 -19.72 -5.20 1.35
CA PHE A 268 -18.30 -5.24 1.73
C PHE A 268 -17.89 -6.63 2.24
N LEU A 269 -18.70 -7.27 3.07
CA LEU A 269 -18.45 -8.61 3.60
C LEU A 269 -18.54 -9.69 2.51
N GLU A 270 -19.50 -9.59 1.60
CA GLU A 270 -19.56 -10.42 0.39
C GLU A 270 -18.27 -10.31 -0.41
N GLY A 271 -17.75 -9.09 -0.57
CA GLY A 271 -16.50 -8.86 -1.27
C GLY A 271 -15.27 -9.43 -0.56
N LEU A 272 -15.24 -9.50 0.78
CA LEU A 272 -14.17 -10.25 1.49
C LEU A 272 -14.19 -11.74 1.11
N ASP A 273 -15.39 -12.34 1.03
CA ASP A 273 -15.53 -13.74 0.64
C ASP A 273 -15.14 -14.00 -0.80
N ASP A 274 -15.53 -13.11 -1.71
CA ASP A 274 -15.13 -13.17 -3.11
C ASP A 274 -13.61 -13.04 -3.30
N ILE A 275 -12.96 -12.17 -2.55
CA ILE A 275 -11.49 -12.02 -2.58
C ILE A 275 -10.84 -13.34 -2.14
N LEU A 276 -11.27 -13.94 -1.02
CA LEU A 276 -10.74 -15.19 -0.51
C LEU A 276 -10.95 -16.36 -1.47
N HIS A 277 -12.15 -16.45 -2.05
CA HIS A 277 -12.47 -17.49 -3.02
C HIS A 277 -11.52 -17.44 -4.23
N ARG A 278 -11.17 -16.24 -4.67
CA ARG A 278 -10.34 -16.03 -5.87
C ARG A 278 -8.85 -16.00 -5.56
N ARG A 279 -8.46 -15.65 -4.34
CA ARG A 279 -7.09 -15.60 -3.83
C ARG A 279 -6.98 -16.20 -2.43
N PRO A 280 -7.00 -17.52 -2.31
CA PRO A 280 -6.94 -18.23 -1.03
C PRO A 280 -5.52 -18.37 -0.44
N ASP A 281 -4.53 -17.63 -1.00
CA ASP A 281 -3.16 -17.66 -0.50
C ASP A 281 -3.06 -17.06 0.91
N GLN A 282 -2.08 -17.56 1.70
CA GLN A 282 -1.95 -17.17 3.10
C GLN A 282 -1.59 -15.69 3.30
N GLN A 283 -0.99 -15.04 2.32
CA GLN A 283 -0.75 -13.62 2.36
C GLN A 283 -2.05 -12.82 2.34
N THR A 284 -2.96 -13.15 1.43
CA THR A 284 -4.31 -12.56 1.35
C THR A 284 -5.12 -12.87 2.61
N VAL A 285 -5.12 -14.13 3.08
CA VAL A 285 -5.81 -14.54 4.32
C VAL A 285 -5.32 -13.73 5.52
N ASN A 286 -3.99 -13.63 5.70
CA ASN A 286 -3.41 -12.83 6.80
C ASN A 286 -3.75 -11.34 6.68
N MET A 287 -3.74 -10.77 5.47
CA MET A 287 -4.06 -9.37 5.27
C MET A 287 -5.51 -9.06 5.66
N LEU A 288 -6.47 -9.83 5.18
CA LEU A 288 -7.90 -9.65 5.50
C LEU A 288 -8.17 -9.94 6.98
N SER A 289 -7.58 -11.00 7.54
CA SER A 289 -7.71 -11.33 8.97
C SER A 289 -7.16 -10.22 9.87
N ALA A 290 -5.95 -9.72 9.57
CA ALA A 290 -5.33 -8.64 10.33
C ALA A 290 -6.10 -7.32 10.20
N TYR A 291 -6.64 -7.03 9.01
CA TYR A 291 -7.49 -5.87 8.79
C TYR A 291 -8.76 -5.94 9.66
N CYS A 292 -9.50 -7.04 9.59
CA CYS A 292 -10.73 -7.22 10.38
C CYS A 292 -10.45 -7.30 11.88
N ALA A 293 -9.34 -7.94 12.30
CA ALA A 293 -9.03 -8.09 13.72
C ALA A 293 -8.44 -6.84 14.39
N ILE A 294 -7.67 -6.03 13.65
CA ILE A 294 -6.88 -4.93 14.23
C ILE A 294 -7.19 -3.60 13.56
N THR A 295 -7.03 -3.50 12.21
CA THR A 295 -7.05 -2.20 11.54
C THR A 295 -8.38 -1.49 11.70
N ILE A 296 -9.49 -2.21 11.49
CA ILE A 296 -10.83 -1.63 11.55
C ILE A 296 -11.24 -1.18 12.96
N GLN A 297 -10.60 -1.70 14.01
CA GLN A 297 -10.86 -1.32 15.39
C GLN A 297 -10.26 0.04 15.78
N ASN A 298 -9.37 0.60 14.96
CA ASN A 298 -8.84 1.95 15.19
C ASN A 298 -9.95 2.99 15.01
N GLY A 299 -10.07 3.94 15.94
CA GLY A 299 -11.08 5.01 15.89
C GLY A 299 -12.44 4.66 16.52
N GLN A 300 -12.57 3.56 17.27
CA GLN A 300 -13.79 3.29 18.05
C GLN A 300 -14.09 4.39 19.08
N GLY A 301 -15.38 4.65 19.27
CA GLY A 301 -15.89 5.59 20.26
C GLY A 301 -16.09 7.03 19.76
N LEU A 302 -15.86 7.28 18.46
CA LEU A 302 -16.02 8.62 17.87
C LEU A 302 -17.34 8.77 17.08
N ASN A 303 -17.85 7.69 16.50
CA ASN A 303 -19.08 7.68 15.70
C ASN A 303 -19.83 6.34 15.89
N GLU A 304 -21.01 6.38 16.52
CA GLU A 304 -21.79 5.18 16.83
C GLU A 304 -22.16 4.31 15.61
N LYS A 305 -22.45 4.93 14.46
CA LYS A 305 -22.75 4.20 13.22
C LYS A 305 -21.51 3.52 12.66
N ALA A 306 -20.39 4.21 12.67
CA ALA A 306 -19.11 3.64 12.26
C ALA A 306 -18.71 2.49 13.18
N ASP A 307 -18.95 2.60 14.49
CA ASP A 307 -18.63 1.57 15.47
C ASP A 307 -19.46 0.30 15.26
N LEU A 308 -20.73 0.45 14.86
CA LEU A 308 -21.57 -0.69 14.49
C LEU A 308 -21.01 -1.41 13.25
N VAL A 309 -20.67 -0.68 12.20
CA VAL A 309 -20.05 -1.23 10.99
C VAL A 309 -18.70 -1.90 11.30
N ARG A 310 -17.86 -1.25 12.11
CA ARG A 310 -16.57 -1.82 12.56
C ARG A 310 -16.76 -3.14 13.30
N SER A 311 -17.78 -3.22 14.17
CA SER A 311 -18.08 -4.46 14.91
C SER A 311 -18.48 -5.59 13.98
N GLN A 312 -19.31 -5.33 12.96
CA GLN A 312 -19.70 -6.33 11.98
C GLN A 312 -18.51 -6.83 11.14
N ILE A 313 -17.63 -5.91 10.71
CA ILE A 313 -16.41 -6.30 9.99
C ILE A 313 -15.45 -7.07 10.90
N HIS A 314 -15.33 -6.66 12.17
CA HIS A 314 -14.49 -7.36 13.16
C HIS A 314 -14.93 -8.80 13.40
N GLU A 315 -16.24 -9.05 13.44
CA GLU A 315 -16.79 -10.40 13.59
C GLU A 315 -16.35 -11.35 12.47
N ALA A 316 -16.13 -10.81 11.25
CA ALA A 316 -15.60 -11.59 10.14
C ALA A 316 -14.19 -12.16 10.41
N ALA A 317 -13.38 -11.52 11.27
CA ALA A 317 -12.05 -12.01 11.63
C ALA A 317 -12.09 -13.43 12.21
N ASN A 318 -13.14 -13.77 12.97
CA ASN A 318 -13.29 -15.10 13.56
C ASN A 318 -13.32 -16.18 12.48
N ARG A 319 -14.21 -16.01 11.47
CA ARG A 319 -14.34 -16.95 10.35
C ARG A 319 -13.06 -16.99 9.50
N LEU A 320 -12.50 -15.83 9.15
CA LEU A 320 -11.28 -15.73 8.35
C LEU A 320 -10.12 -16.52 8.99
N ILE A 321 -9.95 -16.40 10.31
CA ILE A 321 -8.87 -17.04 11.05
C ILE A 321 -9.15 -18.53 11.23
N ARG A 322 -10.38 -18.92 11.58
CA ARG A 322 -10.70 -20.33 11.84
C ARG A 322 -10.73 -21.20 10.59
N ASP A 323 -11.27 -20.66 9.50
CA ASP A 323 -11.57 -21.47 8.32
C ASP A 323 -10.46 -21.41 7.27
N HIS A 324 -9.65 -20.32 7.26
CA HIS A 324 -8.72 -20.08 6.16
C HIS A 324 -7.25 -19.91 6.57
N MET A 325 -6.96 -19.53 7.83
CA MET A 325 -5.58 -19.31 8.26
C MET A 325 -4.88 -20.63 8.57
N THR A 326 -3.66 -20.80 8.04
CA THR A 326 -2.81 -21.96 8.32
C THR A 326 -1.44 -21.56 8.88
N GLU A 327 -1.02 -20.34 8.65
CA GLU A 327 0.24 -19.78 9.13
C GLU A 327 0.14 -18.28 9.36
N LEU A 328 1.06 -17.72 10.11
CA LEU A 328 1.12 -16.30 10.48
C LEU A 328 2.20 -15.57 9.68
N HIS A 329 1.85 -14.45 9.07
CA HIS A 329 2.72 -13.51 8.36
C HIS A 329 2.98 -12.24 9.20
N PRO A 330 4.02 -12.20 10.04
CA PRO A 330 4.22 -11.13 11.04
C PRO A 330 4.27 -9.71 10.47
N LEU A 331 4.86 -9.52 9.29
CA LEU A 331 4.96 -8.20 8.65
C LEU A 331 3.59 -7.65 8.27
N ILE A 332 2.69 -8.49 7.76
CA ILE A 332 1.32 -8.11 7.40
C ILE A 332 0.58 -7.58 8.63
N TRP A 333 0.67 -8.31 9.75
CA TRP A 333 0.05 -7.91 11.01
C TRP A 333 0.66 -6.64 11.60
N ALA A 334 1.97 -6.42 11.41
CA ALA A 334 2.63 -5.19 11.81
C ALA A 334 2.14 -3.98 10.98
N HIS A 335 1.94 -4.17 9.67
CA HIS A 335 1.35 -3.14 8.80
C HIS A 335 -0.12 -2.86 9.17
N ALA A 336 -0.90 -3.89 9.45
CA ALA A 336 -2.30 -3.75 9.88
C ALA A 336 -2.43 -2.91 11.16
N ALA A 337 -1.55 -3.10 12.15
CA ALA A 337 -1.53 -2.31 13.38
C ALA A 337 -1.23 -0.82 13.14
N ASN A 338 -0.68 -0.46 11.99
CA ASN A 338 -0.45 0.91 11.56
C ASN A 338 -1.44 1.35 10.44
N GLY A 339 -2.57 0.65 10.27
CA GLY A 339 -3.59 0.96 9.28
C GLY A 339 -3.13 0.78 7.83
N PHE A 340 -2.18 -0.11 7.58
CA PHE A 340 -1.52 -0.30 6.27
C PHE A 340 -0.94 0.99 5.67
N ASN A 341 -0.54 1.92 6.52
CA ASN A 341 0.02 3.19 6.09
C ASN A 341 1.43 3.02 5.50
N ASN A 342 1.58 3.34 4.22
CA ASN A 342 2.85 3.25 3.49
C ASN A 342 3.90 4.26 3.96
N SER A 343 3.51 5.27 4.75
CA SER A 343 4.43 6.31 5.28
C SER A 343 5.17 5.87 6.55
N VAL A 344 4.93 4.66 7.06
CA VAL A 344 5.59 4.16 8.27
C VAL A 344 7.06 3.89 7.98
N ARG A 345 7.95 4.67 8.60
CA ARG A 345 9.40 4.41 8.55
C ARG A 345 9.75 3.21 9.40
N ILE A 346 10.22 2.14 8.75
CA ILE A 346 10.63 0.90 9.41
C ILE A 346 12.15 0.95 9.65
N ASN A 347 12.55 1.28 10.87
CA ASN A 347 13.97 1.33 11.25
C ASN A 347 14.59 -0.07 11.40
N SER A 348 13.80 -1.11 11.68
CA SER A 348 14.22 -2.50 11.80
C SER A 348 13.07 -3.42 11.43
N ALA A 349 13.22 -4.13 10.32
CA ALA A 349 12.24 -5.12 9.85
C ALA A 349 12.01 -6.24 10.88
N GLU A 350 13.07 -6.68 11.59
CA GLU A 350 12.97 -7.71 12.62
C GLU A 350 12.12 -7.26 13.81
N ARG A 351 12.36 -6.03 14.32
CA ARG A 351 11.57 -5.48 15.45
C ARG A 351 10.12 -5.23 15.02
N PHE A 352 9.93 -4.79 13.79
CA PHE A 352 8.62 -4.55 13.22
C PHE A 352 7.83 -5.86 13.10
N ALA A 353 8.42 -6.90 12.53
CA ALA A 353 7.83 -8.24 12.44
C ALA A 353 7.56 -8.85 13.84
N ALA A 354 8.49 -8.70 14.80
CA ALA A 354 8.30 -9.19 16.15
C ALA A 354 7.11 -8.51 16.85
N ARG A 355 6.87 -7.21 16.58
CA ARG A 355 5.67 -6.50 17.07
C ARG A 355 4.42 -7.08 16.44
N GLY A 356 4.39 -7.23 15.11
CA GLY A 356 3.24 -7.81 14.39
C GLY A 356 2.90 -9.22 14.88
N LYS A 357 3.92 -10.06 15.11
CA LYS A 357 3.72 -11.39 15.69
C LYS A 357 3.03 -11.31 17.06
N ARG A 358 3.47 -10.42 17.94
CA ARG A 358 2.84 -10.27 19.28
C ARG A 358 1.38 -9.80 19.18
N ASP A 359 1.12 -8.83 18.31
CA ASP A 359 -0.22 -8.28 18.14
C ASP A 359 -1.18 -9.32 17.53
N ALA A 360 -0.71 -10.09 16.52
CA ALA A 360 -1.44 -11.20 15.93
C ALA A 360 -1.76 -12.30 16.98
N LEU A 361 -0.75 -12.75 17.72
CA LEU A 361 -0.97 -13.80 18.74
C LEU A 361 -1.94 -13.34 19.82
N ARG A 362 -1.94 -12.04 20.17
CA ARG A 362 -2.93 -11.48 21.10
C ARG A 362 -4.34 -11.54 20.50
N ALA A 363 -4.53 -11.05 19.30
CA ALA A 363 -5.83 -11.06 18.62
C ALA A 363 -6.37 -12.49 18.44
N ILE A 364 -5.51 -13.43 18.02
CA ILE A 364 -5.91 -14.84 17.86
C ILE A 364 -6.25 -15.47 19.21
N ARG A 365 -5.48 -15.22 20.26
CA ARG A 365 -5.81 -15.71 21.62
C ARG A 365 -7.13 -15.18 22.13
N ASP A 366 -7.44 -13.93 21.84
CA ASP A 366 -8.73 -13.34 22.22
C ASP A 366 -9.91 -14.01 21.52
N LEU A 367 -9.75 -14.41 20.26
CA LEU A 367 -10.77 -15.16 19.50
C LEU A 367 -10.96 -16.60 20.01
N PHE A 368 -9.90 -17.25 20.50
CA PHE A 368 -9.93 -18.62 21.03
C PHE A 368 -9.92 -18.68 22.55
N ARG A 369 -10.35 -17.60 23.21
CA ARG A 369 -10.26 -17.46 24.67
C ARG A 369 -11.00 -18.56 25.43
N GLU A 370 -12.17 -18.97 24.94
CA GLU A 370 -12.99 -19.99 25.58
C GLU A 370 -12.34 -21.37 25.48
N GLU A 371 -11.88 -21.75 24.31
CA GLU A 371 -11.18 -23.00 24.04
C GLU A 371 -9.90 -23.10 24.88
N LEU A 372 -9.07 -22.06 24.86
CA LEU A 372 -7.81 -22.03 25.63
C LEU A 372 -8.05 -22.12 27.15
N ARG A 373 -9.10 -21.46 27.67
CA ARG A 373 -9.47 -21.53 29.08
C ARG A 373 -10.00 -22.89 29.47
N SER A 374 -10.73 -23.58 28.59
CA SER A 374 -11.23 -24.94 28.83
C SER A 374 -10.15 -26.01 28.78
N GLY A 375 -8.92 -25.68 28.39
CA GLY A 375 -7.81 -26.62 28.25
C GLY A 375 -7.69 -27.24 26.87
N THR A 376 -8.38 -26.66 25.86
CA THR A 376 -8.29 -27.10 24.47
C THR A 376 -7.08 -26.45 23.80
N ASP A 377 -6.21 -27.26 23.20
CA ASP A 377 -5.12 -26.78 22.36
C ASP A 377 -5.64 -26.36 20.98
N VAL A 378 -5.17 -25.20 20.54
CA VAL A 378 -5.50 -24.61 19.24
C VAL A 378 -4.27 -24.71 18.36
N THR A 379 -4.29 -25.57 17.36
CA THR A 379 -3.15 -25.81 16.47
C THR A 379 -3.51 -25.55 15.02
N PHE A 380 -2.82 -24.59 14.41
CA PHE A 380 -2.90 -24.33 12.98
C PHE A 380 -1.95 -25.24 12.21
N THR A 381 -2.45 -25.84 11.13
CA THR A 381 -1.68 -26.76 10.28
C THR A 381 -1.90 -26.42 8.81
N PRO A 382 -1.09 -26.89 7.88
CA PRO A 382 -1.34 -26.70 6.44
C PRO A 382 -2.69 -27.25 5.96
N SER A 383 -3.28 -28.19 6.70
CA SER A 383 -4.61 -28.75 6.42
C SER A 383 -5.75 -28.04 7.17
N GLY A 384 -5.47 -26.91 7.84
CA GLY A 384 -6.42 -26.12 8.59
C GLY A 384 -6.27 -26.22 10.11
N LEU A 385 -7.26 -25.69 10.82
CA LEU A 385 -7.30 -25.61 12.28
C LEU A 385 -7.63 -26.98 12.90
N ARG A 386 -6.92 -27.33 13.98
CA ARG A 386 -7.19 -28.50 14.84
C ARG A 386 -7.37 -28.06 16.28
N LEU A 387 -8.44 -28.56 16.89
CA LEU A 387 -8.74 -28.38 18.30
C LEU A 387 -8.59 -29.76 19.00
N SER A 388 -7.76 -29.83 20.04
CA SER A 388 -7.53 -31.07 20.82
C SER A 388 -7.62 -30.79 22.31
N GLN A 389 -8.38 -31.63 23.04
CA GLN A 389 -8.42 -31.62 24.51
C GLN A 389 -7.37 -32.57 25.05
N HIS A 390 -6.68 -32.18 26.11
CA HIS A 390 -5.77 -33.01 26.88
C HIS A 390 -6.52 -33.86 27.90
#